data_3ed423b1c7057f34d2b5ae026c5d252f
#
_entry.id   3ed423b1c7057f34d2b5ae026c5d252f
#
_cell.length_a   1.000
_cell.length_b   1.000
_cell.length_c   1.000
_cell.angle_alpha   90.00
_cell.angle_beta   90.00
_cell.angle_gamma   90.00
#
_symmetry.space_group_name_H-M   'P 1'
#
loop_
_entity.id
_entity.type
_entity.pdbx_description
1 polymer ?
#
loop_
_entity_poly.entity_id
_entity_poly.type
_entity_poly.pdbx_seq_one_letter_code
_entity_poly.pdbx_strand_id
1 'polypeptide(L)'
;MNWAGSIYLLAVAWPLARTDIREHRLPNKYTLPAIAIAFITELVAAWLGDQWFNFLVAIICGVVAFGVAVLANRFATLGMGDVKLITAMSLCLGWFSPIAPLVALVIAFIVAGLVVLAKLALRKTRMGQSIALGPYLLIGFVIALVMSC
;
A
#
# COMPACT_ATOMS: atom_id res chain seq x y z
N MET A 1 -1.31 20.67 -3.55
CA MET A 1 -1.66 19.23 -3.39
C MET A 1 -0.49 18.39 -3.86
N ASN A 2 -0.04 17.47 -3.02
CA ASN A 2 1.15 16.65 -3.34
C ASN A 2 0.73 15.28 -3.92
N TRP A 3 0.74 15.16 -5.24
CA TRP A 3 0.32 13.94 -5.95
C TRP A 3 1.51 13.10 -6.43
N ALA A 4 2.73 13.59 -6.29
CA ALA A 4 3.88 12.97 -6.97
C ALA A 4 4.15 11.53 -6.47
N GLY A 5 4.09 11.29 -5.15
CA GLY A 5 4.22 9.94 -4.59
C GLY A 5 3.09 9.01 -5.05
N SER A 6 1.85 9.51 -5.05
CA SER A 6 0.68 8.76 -5.51
C SER A 6 0.75 8.45 -7.01
N ILE A 7 1.17 9.41 -7.83
CA ILE A 7 1.38 9.22 -9.28
C ILE A 7 2.45 8.17 -9.55
N TYR A 8 3.56 8.19 -8.80
CA TYR A 8 4.60 7.16 -8.93
C TYR A 8 4.04 5.77 -8.60
N LEU A 9 3.32 5.63 -7.47
CA LEU A 9 2.71 4.36 -7.09
C LEU A 9 1.71 3.87 -8.15
N LEU A 10 0.92 4.76 -8.72
CA LEU A 10 0.00 4.43 -9.81
C LEU A 10 0.75 4.00 -11.09
N ALA A 11 1.83 4.67 -11.43
CA ALA A 11 2.65 4.33 -12.60
C ALA A 11 3.31 2.95 -12.48
N VAL A 12 3.76 2.58 -11.28
CA VAL A 12 4.36 1.26 -11.02
C VAL A 12 3.37 0.20 -10.57
N ALA A 13 2.08 0.54 -10.40
CA ALA A 13 1.06 -0.39 -9.96
C ALA A 13 0.93 -1.61 -10.90
N TRP A 14 0.95 -1.36 -12.21
CA TRP A 14 0.84 -2.44 -13.20
C TRP A 14 2.03 -3.42 -13.16
N PRO A 15 3.30 -2.99 -13.26
CA PRO A 15 4.44 -3.90 -13.17
C PRO A 15 4.53 -4.57 -11.81
N LEU A 16 4.18 -3.88 -10.70
CA LEU A 16 4.14 -4.48 -9.38
C LEU A 16 3.12 -5.61 -9.29
N ALA A 17 1.88 -5.36 -9.70
CA ALA A 17 0.82 -6.35 -9.69
C ALA A 17 1.18 -7.57 -10.55
N ARG A 18 1.76 -7.35 -11.73
CA ARG A 18 2.17 -8.42 -12.63
C ARG A 18 3.29 -9.28 -12.05
N THR A 19 4.27 -8.66 -11.40
CA THR A 19 5.39 -9.38 -10.79
C THR A 19 4.92 -10.16 -9.56
N ASP A 20 4.06 -9.57 -8.73
CA ASP A 20 3.51 -10.24 -7.56
C ASP A 20 2.66 -11.47 -7.93
N ILE A 21 1.85 -11.39 -8.98
CA ILE A 21 1.07 -12.53 -9.49
C ILE A 21 1.97 -13.66 -10.01
N ARG A 22 3.13 -13.33 -10.61
CA ARG A 22 4.03 -14.33 -11.21
C ARG A 22 5.00 -14.94 -10.22
N GLU A 23 5.58 -14.14 -9.35
CA GLU A 23 6.71 -14.51 -8.49
C GLU A 23 6.33 -14.59 -7.01
N HIS A 24 5.11 -14.14 -6.63
CA HIS A 24 4.66 -14.00 -5.24
C HIS A 24 5.68 -13.23 -4.38
N ARG A 25 6.37 -12.28 -5.00
CA ARG A 25 7.37 -11.40 -4.37
C ARG A 25 7.30 -10.02 -4.99
N LEU A 26 7.20 -9.00 -4.15
CA LEU A 26 7.31 -7.61 -4.58
C LEU A 26 8.80 -7.23 -4.64
N PRO A 27 9.33 -6.89 -5.82
CA PRO A 27 10.75 -6.57 -5.95
C PRO A 27 11.05 -5.23 -5.26
N ASN A 28 12.11 -5.24 -4.44
CA ASN A 28 12.61 -4.06 -3.74
C ASN A 28 12.92 -2.89 -4.68
N LYS A 29 13.20 -3.19 -5.95
CA LYS A 29 13.50 -2.21 -7.00
C LYS A 29 12.37 -1.18 -7.21
N TYR A 30 11.13 -1.54 -6.93
CA TYR A 30 9.97 -0.64 -7.08
C TYR A 30 9.45 -0.12 -5.74
N THR A 31 9.47 -0.95 -4.70
CA THR A 31 8.91 -0.56 -3.39
C THR A 31 9.81 0.38 -2.59
N LEU A 32 11.14 0.22 -2.66
CA LEU A 32 12.06 1.13 -1.99
C LEU A 32 12.06 2.54 -2.60
N PRO A 33 12.15 2.70 -3.95
CA PRO A 33 12.01 4.02 -4.54
C PRO A 33 10.64 4.67 -4.24
N ALA A 34 9.56 3.88 -4.14
CA ALA A 34 8.24 4.42 -3.80
C ALA A 34 8.23 5.12 -2.43
N ILE A 35 8.83 4.51 -1.41
CA ILE A 35 8.94 5.12 -0.08
C ILE A 35 9.80 6.40 -0.14
N ALA A 36 10.95 6.33 -0.83
CA ALA A 36 11.85 7.48 -0.94
C ALA A 36 11.20 8.65 -1.71
N ILE A 37 10.52 8.36 -2.82
CA ILE A 37 9.83 9.38 -3.62
C ILE A 37 8.68 9.99 -2.82
N ALA A 38 7.85 9.17 -2.15
CA ALA A 38 6.78 9.66 -1.28
C ALA A 38 7.34 10.61 -0.22
N PHE A 39 8.36 10.17 0.52
CA PHE A 39 8.96 10.97 1.58
C PHE A 39 9.55 12.30 1.07
N ILE A 40 10.34 12.26 -0.01
CA ILE A 40 10.97 13.46 -0.57
C ILE A 40 9.92 14.44 -1.10
N THR A 41 8.91 13.96 -1.82
CA THR A 41 7.88 14.81 -2.39
C THR A 41 6.99 15.43 -1.31
N GLU A 42 6.70 14.72 -0.24
CA GLU A 42 5.96 15.25 0.90
C GLU A 42 6.77 16.26 1.70
N LEU A 43 8.07 16.01 1.89
CA LEU A 43 8.97 16.96 2.53
C LEU A 43 9.07 18.27 1.73
N VAL A 44 9.23 18.17 0.42
CA VAL A 44 9.27 19.35 -0.47
C VAL A 44 7.94 20.11 -0.44
N ALA A 45 6.80 19.39 -0.47
CA ALA A 45 5.49 20.00 -0.39
C ALA A 45 5.23 20.69 0.96
N ALA A 46 5.70 20.10 2.06
CA ALA A 46 5.63 20.69 3.38
C ALA A 46 6.44 21.99 3.46
N TRP A 47 7.63 21.99 2.86
CA TRP A 47 8.52 23.15 2.83
C TRP A 47 7.94 24.29 2.00
N LEU A 48 7.44 24.00 0.79
CA LEU A 48 6.93 25.01 -0.14
C LEU A 48 5.54 25.51 0.23
N GLY A 49 4.72 24.69 0.87
CA GLY A 49 3.32 24.99 1.21
C GLY A 49 3.05 25.27 2.68
N ASP A 50 4.10 25.28 3.53
CA ASP A 50 3.98 25.41 5.01
C ASP A 50 3.00 24.37 5.62
N GLN A 51 2.96 23.16 5.05
CA GLN A 51 2.03 22.09 5.44
C GLN A 51 2.71 21.03 6.32
N TRP A 52 3.45 21.48 7.31
CA TRP A 52 4.20 20.60 8.24
C TRP A 52 3.31 19.65 9.00
N PHE A 53 2.07 20.06 9.31
CA PHE A 53 1.12 19.18 9.99
C PHE A 53 0.78 17.95 9.14
N ASN A 54 0.47 18.13 7.85
CA ASN A 54 0.16 17.03 6.94
C ASN A 54 1.37 16.09 6.78
N PHE A 55 2.57 16.65 6.71
CA PHE A 55 3.80 15.86 6.65
C PHE A 55 4.00 15.00 7.90
N LEU A 56 3.80 15.58 9.09
CA LEU A 56 3.87 14.81 10.34
C LEU A 56 2.84 13.69 10.39
N VAL A 57 1.60 13.96 9.97
CA VAL A 57 0.55 12.94 9.89
C VAL A 57 0.93 11.84 8.93
N ALA A 58 1.45 12.15 7.74
CA ALA A 58 1.91 11.18 6.76
C ALA A 58 3.02 10.28 7.33
N ILE A 59 4.02 10.86 8.00
CA ILE A 59 5.08 10.09 8.65
C ILE A 59 4.53 9.17 9.73
N ILE A 60 3.65 9.67 10.60
CA ILE A 60 3.04 8.86 11.67
C ILE A 60 2.28 7.70 11.06
N CYS A 61 1.46 7.94 10.04
CA CYS A 61 0.74 6.88 9.31
C CYS A 61 1.69 5.86 8.71
N GLY A 62 2.76 6.28 8.06
CA GLY A 62 3.78 5.40 7.48
C GLY A 62 4.48 4.55 8.53
N VAL A 63 4.91 5.14 9.65
CA VAL A 63 5.59 4.42 10.76
C VAL A 63 4.66 3.43 11.43
N VAL A 64 3.43 3.83 11.74
CA VAL A 64 2.42 2.95 12.35
C VAL A 64 2.10 1.79 11.41
N ALA A 65 1.86 2.07 10.12
CA ALA A 65 1.59 1.05 9.12
C ALA A 65 2.77 0.08 8.95
N PHE A 66 4.00 0.59 8.96
CA PHE A 66 5.21 -0.25 8.95
C PHE A 66 5.26 -1.17 10.16
N GLY A 67 5.07 -0.63 11.37
CA GLY A 67 5.08 -1.41 12.60
C GLY A 67 4.03 -2.51 12.61
N VAL A 68 2.79 -2.18 12.25
CA VAL A 68 1.68 -3.14 12.16
C VAL A 68 1.96 -4.20 11.09
N ALA A 69 2.46 -3.80 9.92
CA ALA A 69 2.77 -4.73 8.83
C ALA A 69 3.95 -5.65 9.17
N VAL A 70 4.97 -5.17 9.90
CA VAL A 70 6.07 -6.01 10.41
C VAL A 70 5.55 -7.01 11.44
N LEU A 71 4.66 -6.60 12.34
CA LEU A 71 4.02 -7.53 13.27
C LEU A 71 3.19 -8.57 12.52
N ALA A 72 2.41 -8.16 11.53
CA ALA A 72 1.65 -9.07 10.68
C ALA A 72 2.58 -10.04 9.90
N ASN A 73 3.73 -9.57 9.44
CA ASN A 73 4.74 -10.44 8.83
C ASN A 73 5.23 -11.53 9.79
N ARG A 74 5.39 -11.20 11.07
CA ARG A 74 5.81 -12.16 12.10
C ARG A 74 4.76 -13.25 12.38
N PHE A 75 3.47 -12.88 12.39
CA PHE A 75 2.39 -13.76 12.82
C PHE A 75 1.58 -14.36 11.66
N ALA A 76 1.47 -13.67 10.54
CA ALA A 76 0.57 -14.00 9.44
C ALA A 76 1.27 -14.28 8.10
N THR A 77 2.57 -14.54 8.08
CA THR A 77 3.35 -14.85 6.85
C THR A 77 3.19 -13.81 5.72
N LEU A 78 2.94 -12.54 6.09
CA LEU A 78 2.89 -11.45 5.14
C LEU A 78 4.25 -11.26 4.45
N GLY A 79 4.28 -11.08 3.14
CA GLY A 79 5.53 -10.84 2.41
C GLY A 79 6.22 -9.54 2.83
N MET A 80 7.55 -9.55 2.96
CA MET A 80 8.32 -8.32 3.25
C MET A 80 8.15 -7.23 2.17
N GLY A 81 7.78 -7.62 0.96
CA GLY A 81 7.43 -6.71 -0.12
C GLY A 81 6.12 -5.97 0.16
N ASP A 82 5.12 -6.69 0.67
CA ASP A 82 3.82 -6.12 1.06
C ASP A 82 3.98 -5.12 2.21
N VAL A 83 4.86 -5.40 3.19
CA VAL A 83 5.18 -4.47 4.28
C VAL A 83 5.66 -3.12 3.74
N LYS A 84 6.59 -3.15 2.78
CA LYS A 84 7.12 -1.93 2.15
C LYS A 84 6.07 -1.21 1.32
N LEU A 85 5.24 -1.96 0.59
CA LEU A 85 4.16 -1.39 -0.20
C LEU A 85 3.12 -0.71 0.70
N ILE A 86 2.69 -1.36 1.76
CA ILE A 86 1.76 -0.79 2.76
C ILE A 86 2.34 0.49 3.36
N THR A 87 3.63 0.52 3.67
CA THR A 87 4.29 1.71 4.20
C THR A 87 4.27 2.87 3.20
N ALA A 88 4.63 2.60 1.94
CA ALA A 88 4.62 3.64 0.89
C ALA A 88 3.22 4.19 0.64
N MET A 89 2.22 3.32 0.59
CA MET A 89 0.82 3.70 0.42
C MET A 89 0.32 4.55 1.60
N SER A 90 0.68 4.16 2.83
CA SER A 90 0.25 4.86 4.03
C SER A 90 0.90 6.22 4.19
N LEU A 91 2.16 6.38 3.74
CA LEU A 91 2.78 7.69 3.60
C LEU A 91 1.95 8.58 2.66
N CYS A 92 1.76 8.16 1.42
CA CYS A 92 1.03 8.94 0.42
C CYS A 92 -0.41 9.30 0.85
N LEU A 93 -1.15 8.35 1.44
CA LEU A 93 -2.52 8.57 1.87
C LEU A 93 -2.61 9.42 3.16
N GLY A 94 -1.64 9.26 4.06
CA GLY A 94 -1.57 10.00 5.31
C GLY A 94 -1.46 11.52 5.11
N TRP A 95 -0.92 11.96 3.98
CA TRP A 95 -0.87 13.36 3.59
C TRP A 95 -2.28 13.98 3.42
N PHE A 96 -3.21 13.20 2.86
CA PHE A 96 -4.58 13.67 2.59
C PHE A 96 -5.48 13.48 3.81
N SER A 97 -5.39 12.34 4.47
CA SER A 97 -6.20 12.01 5.64
C SER A 97 -5.55 10.92 6.50
N PRO A 98 -5.56 11.07 7.84
CA PRO A 98 -5.01 10.05 8.74
C PRO A 98 -5.81 8.73 8.70
N ILE A 99 -7.06 8.75 8.24
CA ILE A 99 -7.94 7.58 8.15
C ILE A 99 -7.77 6.87 6.81
N ALA A 100 -7.32 7.56 5.76
CA ALA A 100 -7.23 7.01 4.42
C ALA A 100 -6.37 5.73 4.32
N PRO A 101 -5.21 5.61 4.99
CA PRO A 101 -4.44 4.37 5.00
C PRO A 101 -5.21 3.18 5.56
N LEU A 102 -5.99 3.41 6.62
CA LEU A 102 -6.82 2.36 7.23
C LEU A 102 -7.92 1.91 6.27
N VAL A 103 -8.61 2.86 5.63
CA VAL A 103 -9.64 2.58 4.62
C VAL A 103 -9.06 1.77 3.46
N ALA A 104 -7.87 2.14 2.97
CA ALA A 104 -7.18 1.40 1.91
C ALA A 104 -6.92 -0.05 2.29
N LEU A 105 -6.42 -0.29 3.51
CA LEU A 105 -6.17 -1.65 4.01
C LEU A 105 -7.46 -2.45 4.16
N VAL A 106 -8.50 -1.88 4.75
CA VAL A 106 -9.81 -2.54 4.91
C VAL A 106 -10.37 -2.95 3.55
N ILE A 107 -10.38 -2.05 2.57
CA ILE A 107 -10.84 -2.35 1.21
C ILE A 107 -9.98 -3.45 0.58
N ALA A 108 -8.66 -3.37 0.70
CA ALA A 108 -7.74 -4.37 0.16
C ALA A 108 -8.04 -5.78 0.72
N PHE A 109 -8.24 -5.89 2.04
CA PHE A 109 -8.56 -7.16 2.68
C PHE A 109 -9.94 -7.68 2.33
N ILE A 110 -10.95 -6.81 2.20
CA ILE A 110 -12.29 -7.21 1.75
C ILE A 110 -12.21 -7.77 0.34
N VAL A 111 -11.57 -7.05 -0.59
CA VAL A 111 -11.45 -7.50 -1.99
C VAL A 111 -10.65 -8.80 -2.09
N ALA A 112 -9.54 -8.91 -1.37
CA ALA A 112 -8.74 -10.14 -1.30
C ALA A 112 -9.58 -11.30 -0.77
N GLY A 113 -10.30 -11.10 0.33
CA GLY A 113 -11.17 -12.10 0.93
C GLY A 113 -12.27 -12.59 0.01
N LEU A 114 -12.95 -11.67 -0.69
CA LEU A 114 -13.98 -12.01 -1.67
C LEU A 114 -13.43 -12.84 -2.83
N VAL A 115 -12.25 -12.48 -3.34
CA VAL A 115 -11.61 -13.23 -4.43
C VAL A 115 -11.18 -14.63 -3.96
N VAL A 116 -10.67 -14.74 -2.74
CA VAL A 116 -10.32 -16.04 -2.14
C VAL A 116 -11.55 -16.93 -1.99
N LEU A 117 -12.63 -16.39 -1.44
CA LEU A 117 -13.88 -17.11 -1.28
C LEU A 117 -14.45 -17.55 -2.63
N ALA A 118 -14.42 -16.69 -3.64
CA ALA A 118 -14.85 -17.05 -4.99
C ALA A 118 -14.00 -18.17 -5.60
N LYS A 119 -12.67 -18.10 -5.47
CA LYS A 119 -11.76 -19.17 -5.95
C LYS A 119 -11.99 -20.49 -5.21
N LEU A 120 -12.25 -20.44 -3.91
CA LEU A 120 -12.53 -21.62 -3.09
C LEU A 120 -13.88 -22.25 -3.49
N ALA A 121 -14.93 -21.44 -3.68
CA ALA A 121 -16.24 -21.88 -4.13
C ALA A 121 -16.18 -22.56 -5.52
N LEU A 122 -15.35 -22.03 -6.42
CA LEU A 122 -15.12 -22.59 -7.75
C LEU A 122 -14.14 -23.79 -7.73
N ARG A 123 -13.68 -24.26 -6.56
CA ARG A 123 -12.70 -25.33 -6.38
C ARG A 123 -11.39 -25.14 -7.17
N LYS A 124 -11.06 -23.88 -7.53
CA LYS A 124 -9.84 -23.54 -8.30
C LYS A 124 -8.61 -23.35 -7.44
N THR A 125 -8.75 -23.37 -6.11
CA THR A 125 -7.64 -23.16 -5.17
C THR A 125 -7.80 -24.09 -3.99
N ARG A 126 -6.67 -24.64 -3.48
CA ARG A 126 -6.65 -25.41 -2.22
C ARG A 126 -6.39 -24.48 -1.05
N MET A 127 -6.96 -24.80 0.12
CA MET A 127 -6.62 -24.11 1.37
C MET A 127 -5.09 -24.20 1.61
N GLY A 128 -4.45 -23.03 1.89
CA GLY A 128 -3.02 -22.94 2.17
C GLY A 128 -2.15 -22.47 1.01
N GLN A 129 -2.70 -22.16 -0.17
CA GLN A 129 -1.93 -21.50 -1.23
C GLN A 129 -1.66 -20.02 -0.88
N SER A 130 -0.41 -19.59 -1.06
CA SER A 130 -0.05 -18.18 -0.93
C SER A 130 -0.76 -17.35 -2.00
N ILE A 131 -1.38 -16.26 -1.58
CA ILE A 131 -2.11 -15.36 -2.46
C ILE A 131 -1.27 -14.11 -2.63
N ALA A 132 -1.10 -13.69 -3.89
CA ALA A 132 -0.49 -12.40 -4.20
C ALA A 132 -1.38 -11.27 -3.63
N LEU A 133 -0.93 -10.61 -2.58
CA LEU A 133 -1.69 -9.56 -1.90
C LEU A 133 -1.53 -8.19 -2.57
N GLY A 134 -0.43 -7.98 -3.28
CA GLY A 134 -0.06 -6.71 -3.92
C GLY A 134 -1.15 -6.10 -4.79
N PRO A 135 -1.79 -6.83 -5.71
CA PRO A 135 -2.86 -6.28 -6.56
C PRO A 135 -4.03 -5.74 -5.75
N TYR A 136 -4.41 -6.41 -4.66
CA TYR A 136 -5.52 -6.00 -3.81
C TYR A 136 -5.18 -4.77 -2.97
N LEU A 137 -3.94 -4.67 -2.50
CA LEU A 137 -3.42 -3.47 -1.84
C LEU A 137 -3.47 -2.26 -2.76
N LEU A 138 -3.06 -2.43 -4.02
CA LEU A 138 -3.12 -1.35 -5.01
C LEU A 138 -4.56 -0.92 -5.34
N ILE A 139 -5.50 -1.85 -5.41
CA ILE A 139 -6.93 -1.51 -5.57
C ILE A 139 -7.43 -0.71 -4.37
N GLY A 140 -7.13 -1.16 -3.15
CA GLY A 140 -7.47 -0.44 -1.93
C GLY A 140 -6.87 0.97 -1.90
N PHE A 141 -5.62 1.12 -2.33
CA PHE A 141 -4.94 2.40 -2.45
C PHE A 141 -5.66 3.36 -3.40
N VAL A 142 -5.97 2.89 -4.62
CA VAL A 142 -6.65 3.74 -5.62
C VAL A 142 -8.02 4.21 -5.12
N ILE A 143 -8.80 3.31 -4.53
CA ILE A 143 -10.14 3.66 -4.01
C ILE A 143 -10.01 4.66 -2.86
N ALA A 144 -9.13 4.41 -1.90
CA ALA A 144 -8.93 5.32 -0.78
C ALA A 144 -8.39 6.68 -1.21
N LEU A 145 -7.51 6.71 -2.22
CA LEU A 145 -7.00 7.95 -2.80
C LEU A 145 -8.13 8.79 -3.41
N VAL A 146 -9.00 8.15 -4.20
CA VAL A 146 -10.16 8.82 -4.81
C VAL A 146 -11.14 9.33 -3.74
N MET A 147 -11.33 8.59 -2.67
CA MET A 147 -12.22 9.01 -1.56
C MET A 147 -11.62 10.15 -0.70
N SER A 148 -10.30 10.32 -0.73
CA SER A 148 -9.59 11.33 0.09
C SER A 148 -9.34 12.63 -0.66
N CYS A 149 -9.64 12.67 -1.95
CA CYS A 149 -9.53 13.84 -2.83
C CYS A 149 -10.82 14.60 -2.93
#